data_caa7cefc44be35ccd25b98a8114e15d7
#
_entry.id   caa7cefc44be35ccd25b98a8114e15d7
#
_cell.length_a   1.000
_cell.length_b   1.000
_cell.length_c   1.000
_cell.angle_alpha   90.00
_cell.angle_beta   90.00
_cell.angle_gamma   90.00
#
_symmetry.space_group_name_H-M   'P 1'
#
loop_
_entity.id
_entity.type
_entity.pdbx_description
1 polymer ?
#
loop_
_entity_poly.entity_id
_entity_poly.type
_entity_poly.pdbx_seq_one_letter_code
_entity_poly.pdbx_strand_id
1 'polypeptide(L)'
;MGQKVNPHGMRVGVIKDWDSRWYASNEKVGDLLVEDHKIRVYLKKLLFAAGVSKIEIERSNEVVTIYLHVARPGVVIGKGGEQIEQYRKDVEKLIGKTVKLNIVEVRNPDMDAQLVAENIAAQLEKRISHRRAMKNAMGRAMRAGAKGIKCNCGGRLGGREIAGSEHYHEGTIPLQTLRADIDYGFAEAATTFGRIGVKVWIYKGEVLS
;
A
#
# COMPACT_ATOMS: atom_id res chain seq x y z
N MET A 1 -20.10 -15.45 11.29
CA MET A 1 -18.69 -15.48 10.83
C MET A 1 -17.92 -14.38 11.54
N GLY A 2 -16.71 -14.68 12.06
CA GLY A 2 -15.92 -13.72 12.81
C GLY A 2 -15.36 -12.59 11.95
N GLN A 3 -15.04 -11.47 12.62
CA GLN A 3 -14.38 -10.31 12.03
C GLN A 3 -12.95 -10.68 11.61
N LYS A 4 -12.53 -10.23 10.43
CA LYS A 4 -11.18 -10.47 9.93
C LYS A 4 -10.23 -9.37 10.41
N VAL A 5 -9.12 -9.76 11.03
CA VAL A 5 -8.06 -8.84 11.46
C VAL A 5 -7.15 -8.49 10.27
N ASN A 6 -6.57 -7.29 10.28
CA ASN A 6 -5.56 -6.91 9.29
C ASN A 6 -4.33 -7.83 9.44
N PRO A 7 -3.89 -8.53 8.36
CA PRO A 7 -2.77 -9.47 8.44
C PRO A 7 -1.45 -8.83 8.84
N HIS A 8 -1.23 -7.56 8.45
CA HIS A 8 -0.05 -6.80 8.85
C HIS A 8 -0.06 -6.54 10.37
N GLY A 9 -1.17 -6.00 10.91
CA GLY A 9 -1.30 -5.71 12.33
C GLY A 9 -1.18 -6.96 13.22
N MET A 10 -1.65 -8.12 12.75
CA MET A 10 -1.51 -9.39 13.46
C MET A 10 -0.04 -9.86 13.58
N ARG A 11 0.83 -9.41 12.68
CA ARG A 11 2.25 -9.83 12.57
C ARG A 11 3.24 -8.77 13.03
N VAL A 12 2.78 -7.61 13.45
CA VAL A 12 3.62 -6.57 14.03
C VAL A 12 4.25 -7.09 15.32
N GLY A 13 5.57 -6.90 15.45
CA GLY A 13 6.35 -7.42 16.58
C GLY A 13 6.74 -8.89 16.47
N VAL A 14 6.28 -9.64 15.46
CA VAL A 14 6.68 -11.03 15.18
C VAL A 14 7.58 -11.09 13.96
N ILE A 15 7.04 -10.76 12.77
CA ILE A 15 7.79 -10.78 11.49
C ILE A 15 7.68 -9.46 10.73
N LYS A 16 6.81 -8.56 11.16
CA LYS A 16 6.61 -7.23 10.57
C LYS A 16 6.94 -6.15 11.58
N ASP A 17 7.40 -5.04 11.07
CA ASP A 17 7.64 -3.82 11.82
C ASP A 17 6.60 -2.77 11.45
N TRP A 18 6.49 -1.70 12.24
CA TRP A 18 5.60 -0.58 11.95
C TRP A 18 6.20 0.41 10.95
N ASP A 19 5.31 1.13 10.27
CA ASP A 19 5.71 2.09 9.24
C ASP A 19 6.18 3.44 9.81
N SER A 20 5.87 3.74 11.06
CA SER A 20 6.36 4.93 11.78
C SER A 20 7.28 4.50 12.91
N ARG A 21 8.57 4.81 12.80
CA ARG A 21 9.62 4.38 13.74
C ARG A 21 10.12 5.58 14.53
N TRP A 22 9.34 5.99 15.52
CA TRP A 22 9.71 7.04 16.44
C TRP A 22 9.00 6.90 17.78
N TYR A 23 9.54 7.55 18.79
CA TYR A 23 8.96 7.64 20.13
C TYR A 23 8.83 9.10 20.55
N ALA A 24 7.76 9.46 21.23
CA ALA A 24 7.55 10.79 21.80
C ALA A 24 6.77 10.70 23.12
N SER A 25 6.83 11.79 23.93
CA SER A 25 6.00 11.91 25.13
C SER A 25 4.52 11.97 24.76
N ASN A 26 3.65 11.50 25.66
CA ASN A 26 2.19 11.39 25.42
C ASN A 26 1.56 12.71 24.92
N GLU A 27 2.03 13.84 25.40
CA GLU A 27 1.51 15.18 24.99
C GLU A 27 1.75 15.49 23.52
N LYS A 28 2.86 15.01 22.95
CA LYS A 28 3.28 15.33 21.57
C LYS A 28 2.88 14.26 20.55
N VAL A 29 2.50 13.06 20.98
CA VAL A 29 2.17 11.95 20.09
C VAL A 29 1.04 12.29 19.12
N GLY A 30 -0.02 12.94 19.62
CA GLY A 30 -1.18 13.32 18.80
C GLY A 30 -0.80 14.24 17.64
N ASP A 31 -0.03 15.28 17.91
CA ASP A 31 0.40 16.25 16.88
C ASP A 31 1.29 15.58 15.84
N LEU A 32 2.24 14.75 16.29
CA LEU A 32 3.16 14.03 15.40
C LEU A 32 2.43 13.02 14.51
N LEU A 33 1.39 12.33 15.02
CA LEU A 33 0.54 11.45 14.21
C LEU A 33 -0.24 12.21 13.15
N VAL A 34 -0.75 13.40 13.48
CA VAL A 34 -1.44 14.26 12.50
C VAL A 34 -0.47 14.74 11.42
N GLU A 35 0.76 15.12 11.81
CA GLU A 35 1.81 15.46 10.84
C GLU A 35 2.12 14.28 9.92
N ASP A 36 2.34 13.07 10.46
CA ASP A 36 2.60 11.85 9.67
C ASP A 36 1.46 11.55 8.71
N HIS A 37 0.22 11.69 9.16
CA HIS A 37 -0.96 11.49 8.30
C HIS A 37 -0.99 12.49 7.14
N LYS A 38 -0.72 13.78 7.41
CA LYS A 38 -0.64 14.82 6.37
C LYS A 38 0.43 14.49 5.34
N ILE A 39 1.62 14.07 5.78
CA ILE A 39 2.72 13.66 4.89
C ILE A 39 2.29 12.50 4.00
N ARG A 40 1.73 11.44 4.59
CA ARG A 40 1.30 10.24 3.84
C ARG A 40 0.24 10.57 2.79
N VAL A 41 -0.78 11.32 3.16
CA VAL A 41 -1.86 11.73 2.23
C VAL A 41 -1.31 12.58 1.10
N TYR A 42 -0.47 13.57 1.42
CA TYR A 42 0.12 14.48 0.44
C TYR A 42 0.99 13.73 -0.57
N LEU A 43 1.98 12.96 -0.07
CA LEU A 43 2.89 12.21 -0.92
C LEU A 43 2.20 11.12 -1.74
N LYS A 44 1.23 10.39 -1.16
CA LYS A 44 0.47 9.37 -1.88
C LYS A 44 -0.34 9.97 -3.03
N LYS A 45 -0.97 11.12 -2.81
CA LYS A 45 -1.73 11.83 -3.85
C LYS A 45 -0.83 12.33 -4.97
N LEU A 46 0.31 12.92 -4.63
CA LEU A 46 1.24 13.52 -5.58
C LEU A 46 1.95 12.47 -6.43
N LEU A 47 2.38 11.37 -5.79
CA LEU A 47 3.18 10.31 -6.39
C LEU A 47 2.37 9.09 -6.83
N PHE A 48 1.06 9.24 -6.99
CA PHE A 48 0.18 8.12 -7.39
C PHE A 48 0.66 7.44 -8.68
N ALA A 49 1.11 8.22 -9.68
CA ALA A 49 1.63 7.70 -10.95
C ALA A 49 2.93 6.90 -10.81
N ALA A 50 3.73 7.16 -9.75
CA ALA A 50 4.96 6.44 -9.47
C ALA A 50 4.72 5.05 -8.85
N GLY A 51 3.51 4.79 -8.35
CA GLY A 51 3.16 3.54 -7.67
C GLY A 51 3.82 3.44 -6.30
N VAL A 52 3.32 4.21 -5.33
CA VAL A 52 3.82 4.19 -3.95
C VAL A 52 3.20 3.02 -3.20
N SER A 53 4.02 2.06 -2.78
CA SER A 53 3.64 0.91 -1.98
C SER A 53 3.40 1.31 -0.52
N LYS A 54 4.46 1.74 0.16
CA LYS A 54 4.39 2.22 1.54
C LYS A 54 5.29 3.43 1.77
N ILE A 55 5.03 4.14 2.86
CA ILE A 55 5.79 5.30 3.31
C ILE A 55 6.20 5.02 4.75
N GLU A 56 7.50 4.85 4.99
CA GLU A 56 8.05 4.72 6.33
C GLU A 56 8.56 6.09 6.81
N ILE A 57 8.34 6.40 8.08
CA ILE A 57 8.71 7.68 8.67
C ILE A 57 9.53 7.43 9.93
N GLU A 58 10.72 7.96 9.96
CA GLU A 58 11.59 8.00 11.13
C GLU A 58 11.75 9.44 11.60
N ARG A 59 11.67 9.66 12.90
CA ARG A 59 11.85 10.98 13.48
C ARG A 59 13.02 10.96 14.46
N SER A 60 13.94 11.88 14.25
CA SER A 60 15.02 12.20 15.18
C SER A 60 14.92 13.69 15.48
N ASN A 61 14.92 14.10 16.72
CA ASN A 61 14.70 15.44 17.27
C ASN A 61 14.21 16.53 16.29
N GLU A 62 15.02 16.95 15.31
CA GLU A 62 14.70 18.02 14.36
C GLU A 62 14.58 17.53 12.91
N VAL A 63 14.96 16.29 12.62
CA VAL A 63 14.99 15.75 11.27
C VAL A 63 13.97 14.63 11.11
N VAL A 64 13.15 14.77 10.08
CA VAL A 64 12.17 13.73 9.67
C VAL A 64 12.71 13.01 8.45
N THR A 65 13.03 11.73 8.58
CA THR A 65 13.47 10.90 7.45
C THR A 65 12.32 10.09 6.93
N ILE A 66 12.04 10.20 5.64
CA ILE A 66 10.92 9.53 4.96
C ILE A 66 11.51 8.58 3.93
N TYR A 67 11.16 7.29 4.03
CA TYR A 67 11.48 6.29 3.02
C TYR A 67 10.26 6.00 2.15
N LEU A 68 10.38 6.31 0.88
CA LEU A 68 9.33 6.09 -0.12
C LEU A 68 9.59 4.79 -0.88
N HIS A 69 8.78 3.78 -0.64
CA HIS A 69 8.82 2.54 -1.42
C HIS A 69 8.00 2.71 -2.68
N VAL A 70 8.64 2.76 -3.83
CA VAL A 70 8.01 3.07 -5.13
C VAL A 70 8.36 2.03 -6.20
N ALA A 71 7.40 1.78 -7.09
CA ALA A 71 7.60 0.89 -8.23
C ALA A 71 8.40 1.55 -9.36
N ARG A 72 8.33 2.89 -9.49
CA ARG A 72 8.96 3.65 -10.57
C ARG A 72 9.79 4.80 -10.01
N PRO A 73 11.00 4.55 -9.52
CA PRO A 73 11.84 5.58 -8.89
C PRO A 73 12.17 6.73 -9.83
N GLY A 74 12.35 6.47 -11.13
CA GLY A 74 12.65 7.50 -12.11
C GLY A 74 11.60 8.61 -12.22
N VAL A 75 10.32 8.29 -11.99
CA VAL A 75 9.22 9.28 -11.99
C VAL A 75 9.32 10.20 -10.77
N VAL A 76 9.81 9.69 -9.63
CA VAL A 76 9.94 10.48 -8.39
C VAL A 76 11.18 11.37 -8.43
N ILE A 77 12.29 10.83 -8.93
CA ILE A 77 13.57 11.56 -9.01
C ILE A 77 13.47 12.70 -10.03
N GLY A 78 12.84 12.43 -11.18
CA GLY A 78 12.75 13.38 -12.29
C GLY A 78 14.06 13.64 -13.00
N LYS A 79 14.09 14.59 -13.91
CA LYS A 79 15.30 14.99 -14.63
C LYS A 79 16.26 15.71 -13.68
N GLY A 80 17.47 15.18 -13.55
CA GLY A 80 18.52 15.78 -12.71
C GLY A 80 18.24 15.83 -11.20
N GLY A 81 17.19 15.17 -10.70
CA GLY A 81 16.84 15.20 -9.28
C GLY A 81 16.03 16.43 -8.84
N GLU A 82 15.59 17.28 -9.75
CA GLU A 82 14.83 18.50 -9.41
C GLU A 82 13.49 18.20 -8.73
N GLN A 83 12.78 17.15 -9.17
CA GLN A 83 11.46 16.84 -8.63
C GLN A 83 11.53 16.37 -7.17
N ILE A 84 12.48 15.52 -6.82
CA ILE A 84 12.64 15.06 -5.43
C ILE A 84 12.98 16.23 -4.50
N GLU A 85 13.80 17.17 -4.95
CA GLU A 85 14.12 18.37 -4.17
C GLU A 85 12.90 19.28 -3.99
N GLN A 86 12.04 19.38 -5.00
CA GLN A 86 10.80 20.12 -4.90
C GLN A 86 9.85 19.46 -3.87
N TYR A 87 9.67 18.12 -3.96
CA TYR A 87 8.85 17.39 -3.01
C TYR A 87 9.36 17.50 -1.58
N ARG A 88 10.68 17.46 -1.38
CA ARG A 88 11.30 17.69 -0.08
C ARG A 88 10.93 19.05 0.48
N LYS A 89 11.12 20.13 -0.30
CA LYS A 89 10.77 21.51 0.10
C LYS A 89 9.28 21.68 0.42
N ASP A 90 8.40 21.03 -0.35
CA ASP A 90 6.97 21.13 -0.12
C ASP A 90 6.55 20.41 1.17
N VAL A 91 7.16 19.26 1.47
CA VAL A 91 6.94 18.56 2.75
C VAL A 91 7.54 19.35 3.92
N GLU A 92 8.72 19.97 3.77
CA GLU A 92 9.32 20.86 4.77
C GLU A 92 8.40 22.05 5.11
N LYS A 93 7.75 22.65 4.10
CA LYS A 93 6.76 23.72 4.31
C LYS A 93 5.53 23.24 5.09
N LEU A 94 5.10 21.99 4.85
CA LEU A 94 3.92 21.41 5.53
C LEU A 94 4.16 21.16 7.01
N ILE A 95 5.41 20.82 7.39
CA ILE A 95 5.73 20.36 8.75
C ILE A 95 6.50 21.42 9.54
N GLY A 96 7.20 22.32 8.85
CA GLY A 96 8.11 23.30 9.48
C GLY A 96 9.39 22.69 10.05
N LYS A 97 9.79 21.47 9.62
CA LYS A 97 10.97 20.75 10.08
C LYS A 97 11.82 20.31 8.89
N THR A 98 13.11 20.07 9.12
CA THR A 98 14.01 19.54 8.08
C THR A 98 13.61 18.12 7.69
N VAL A 99 13.50 17.86 6.38
CA VAL A 99 13.07 16.56 5.83
C VAL A 99 14.16 15.95 4.96
N LYS A 100 14.40 14.65 5.14
CA LYS A 100 15.19 13.82 4.23
C LYS A 100 14.26 12.84 3.51
N LEU A 101 14.28 12.86 2.17
CA LEU A 101 13.53 11.92 1.34
C LEU A 101 14.46 10.86 0.77
N ASN A 102 14.23 9.62 1.13
CA ASN A 102 14.95 8.47 0.59
C ASN A 102 14.00 7.63 -0.27
N ILE A 103 14.46 7.23 -1.45
CA ILE A 103 13.68 6.39 -2.36
C ILE A 103 14.17 4.96 -2.25
N VAL A 104 13.25 4.04 -2.04
CA VAL A 104 13.48 2.59 -2.04
C VAL A 104 12.71 1.98 -3.20
N GLU A 105 13.39 1.32 -4.09
CA GLU A 105 12.77 0.66 -5.23
C GLU A 105 12.08 -0.64 -4.83
N VAL A 106 10.82 -0.81 -5.25
CA VAL A 106 10.10 -2.07 -5.16
C VAL A 106 10.43 -2.90 -6.41
N ARG A 107 11.33 -3.87 -6.26
CA ARG A 107 11.83 -4.70 -7.37
C ARG A 107 10.72 -5.46 -8.11
N ASN A 108 9.77 -6.02 -7.37
CA ASN A 108 8.67 -6.83 -7.92
C ASN A 108 7.30 -6.21 -7.56
N PRO A 109 6.77 -5.26 -8.35
CA PRO A 109 5.49 -4.61 -8.06
C PRO A 109 4.29 -5.58 -8.04
N ASP A 110 4.36 -6.68 -8.82
CA ASP A 110 3.32 -7.71 -8.85
C ASP A 110 3.30 -8.62 -7.60
N MET A 111 4.32 -8.53 -6.73
CA MET A 111 4.36 -9.18 -5.42
C MET A 111 4.04 -8.23 -4.25
N ASP A 112 3.72 -6.98 -4.54
CA ASP A 112 3.30 -5.99 -3.55
C ASP A 112 1.78 -5.87 -3.55
N ALA A 113 1.16 -6.22 -2.42
CA ALA A 113 -0.29 -6.29 -2.33
C ALA A 113 -0.98 -4.93 -2.54
N GLN A 114 -0.35 -3.83 -2.09
CA GLN A 114 -0.91 -2.48 -2.24
C GLN A 114 -0.91 -2.05 -3.70
N LEU A 115 0.19 -2.27 -4.42
CA LEU A 115 0.32 -1.93 -5.84
C LEU A 115 -0.61 -2.77 -6.71
N VAL A 116 -0.76 -4.06 -6.38
CA VAL A 116 -1.72 -4.94 -7.06
C VAL A 116 -3.16 -4.49 -6.83
N ALA A 117 -3.52 -4.10 -5.59
CA ALA A 117 -4.86 -3.58 -5.28
C ALA A 117 -5.17 -2.29 -6.06
N GLU A 118 -4.23 -1.35 -6.10
CA GLU A 118 -4.35 -0.11 -6.87
C GLU A 118 -4.45 -0.35 -8.38
N ASN A 119 -3.70 -1.32 -8.90
CA ASN A 119 -3.77 -1.71 -10.30
C ASN A 119 -5.16 -2.28 -10.66
N ILE A 120 -5.73 -3.13 -9.79
CA ILE A 120 -7.09 -3.65 -9.97
C ILE A 120 -8.09 -2.50 -9.92
N ALA A 121 -7.98 -1.59 -8.95
CA ALA A 121 -8.86 -0.43 -8.82
C ALA A 121 -8.83 0.47 -10.07
N ALA A 122 -7.64 0.77 -10.58
CA ALA A 122 -7.48 1.56 -11.81
C ALA A 122 -8.08 0.87 -13.05
N GLN A 123 -8.04 -0.47 -13.12
CA GLN A 123 -8.71 -1.22 -14.19
C GLN A 123 -10.24 -1.14 -14.07
N LEU A 124 -10.78 -1.20 -12.85
CA LEU A 124 -12.23 -1.06 -12.60
C LEU A 124 -12.73 0.33 -12.99
N GLU A 125 -11.98 1.38 -12.71
CA GLU A 125 -12.29 2.76 -13.13
C GLU A 125 -12.31 2.90 -14.66
N LYS A 126 -11.46 2.16 -15.37
CA LYS A 126 -11.46 2.04 -16.84
C LYS A 126 -12.55 1.11 -17.37
N ARG A 127 -13.53 0.72 -16.56
CA ARG A 127 -14.66 -0.15 -16.91
C ARG A 127 -14.26 -1.56 -17.37
N ILE A 128 -13.08 -2.05 -16.97
CA ILE A 128 -12.70 -3.45 -17.19
C ILE A 128 -13.47 -4.32 -16.21
N SER A 129 -13.93 -5.49 -16.67
CA SER A 129 -14.64 -6.45 -15.80
C SER A 129 -13.79 -6.85 -14.60
N HIS A 130 -14.38 -6.79 -13.40
CA HIS A 130 -13.71 -7.16 -12.14
C HIS A 130 -13.14 -8.58 -12.18
N ARG A 131 -13.83 -9.52 -12.83
CA ARG A 131 -13.36 -10.92 -12.99
C ARG A 131 -12.08 -10.99 -13.80
N ARG A 132 -12.01 -10.25 -14.90
CA ARG A 132 -10.81 -10.18 -15.75
C ARG A 132 -9.66 -9.48 -15.03
N ALA A 133 -9.93 -8.37 -14.36
CA ALA A 133 -8.92 -7.61 -13.61
C ALA A 133 -8.29 -8.45 -12.49
N MET A 134 -9.12 -9.13 -11.66
CA MET A 134 -8.64 -10.01 -10.59
C MET A 134 -7.83 -11.20 -11.13
N LYS A 135 -8.35 -11.93 -12.14
CA LYS A 135 -7.65 -13.09 -12.71
C LYS A 135 -6.29 -12.69 -13.32
N ASN A 136 -6.23 -11.58 -14.05
CA ASN A 136 -4.98 -11.09 -14.62
C ASN A 136 -3.96 -10.72 -13.52
N ALA A 137 -4.40 -10.04 -12.46
CA ALA A 137 -3.55 -9.71 -11.34
C ALA A 137 -3.03 -10.96 -10.62
N MET A 138 -3.89 -11.95 -10.38
CA MET A 138 -3.50 -13.22 -9.77
C MET A 138 -2.47 -13.96 -10.61
N GLY A 139 -2.70 -14.10 -11.91
CA GLY A 139 -1.75 -14.79 -12.80
C GLY A 139 -0.40 -14.08 -12.89
N ARG A 140 -0.34 -12.74 -12.75
CA ARG A 140 0.93 -11.99 -12.68
C ARG A 140 1.66 -12.25 -11.37
N ALA A 141 0.97 -12.18 -10.24
CA ALA A 141 1.55 -12.42 -8.94
C ALA A 141 2.10 -13.85 -8.80
N MET A 142 1.36 -14.86 -9.28
CA MET A 142 1.82 -16.25 -9.26
C MET A 142 3.06 -16.45 -10.14
N ARG A 143 3.12 -15.82 -11.32
CA ARG A 143 4.32 -15.83 -12.19
C ARG A 143 5.50 -15.09 -11.58
N ALA A 144 5.25 -14.06 -10.77
CA ALA A 144 6.28 -13.35 -10.03
C ALA A 144 6.84 -14.15 -8.83
N GLY A 145 6.26 -15.31 -8.51
CA GLY A 145 6.74 -16.22 -7.46
C GLY A 145 5.96 -16.17 -6.15
N ALA A 146 4.76 -15.58 -6.14
CA ALA A 146 3.90 -15.67 -4.97
C ALA A 146 3.45 -17.12 -4.71
N LYS A 147 3.46 -17.57 -3.45
CA LYS A 147 2.98 -18.91 -3.06
C LYS A 147 1.45 -18.98 -2.97
N GLY A 148 0.80 -17.84 -2.91
CA GLY A 148 -0.64 -17.73 -2.96
C GLY A 148 -1.10 -16.29 -2.99
N ILE A 149 -2.27 -16.07 -3.61
CA ILE A 149 -2.91 -14.77 -3.70
C ILE A 149 -4.42 -14.90 -3.52
N LYS A 150 -5.00 -13.93 -2.82
CA LYS A 150 -6.45 -13.77 -2.69
C LYS A 150 -6.82 -12.34 -3.01
N CYS A 151 -7.78 -12.17 -3.93
CA CYS A 151 -8.36 -10.88 -4.26
C CYS A 151 -9.84 -10.87 -3.87
N ASN A 152 -10.32 -9.77 -3.31
CA ASN A 152 -11.73 -9.57 -3.00
C ASN A 152 -12.14 -8.18 -3.49
N CYS A 153 -13.21 -8.13 -4.28
CA CYS A 153 -13.84 -6.89 -4.71
C CYS A 153 -15.25 -6.83 -4.11
N GLY A 154 -15.59 -5.72 -3.44
CA GLY A 154 -16.90 -5.50 -2.81
C GLY A 154 -17.50 -4.16 -3.22
N GLY A 155 -18.79 -4.16 -3.55
CA GLY A 155 -19.51 -2.98 -4.01
C GLY A 155 -20.52 -3.32 -5.12
N ARG A 156 -20.91 -2.34 -5.91
CA ARG A 156 -21.81 -2.52 -7.07
C ARG A 156 -21.03 -3.03 -8.29
N LEU A 157 -20.63 -4.29 -8.22
CA LEU A 157 -19.81 -4.93 -9.24
C LEU A 157 -20.52 -4.99 -10.60
N GLY A 158 -19.92 -4.40 -11.63
CA GLY A 158 -20.49 -4.33 -12.96
C GLY A 158 -21.75 -3.45 -13.07
N GLY A 159 -21.97 -2.54 -12.12
CA GLY A 159 -23.13 -1.63 -12.09
C GLY A 159 -24.41 -2.26 -11.54
N ARG A 160 -24.32 -3.41 -10.86
CA ARG A 160 -25.47 -4.05 -10.20
C ARG A 160 -26.15 -3.11 -9.23
N GLU A 161 -27.48 -3.18 -9.13
CA GLU A 161 -28.26 -2.36 -8.21
C GLU A 161 -27.94 -2.70 -6.75
N ILE A 162 -27.87 -3.97 -6.43
CA ILE A 162 -27.52 -4.46 -5.09
C ILE A 162 -26.00 -4.73 -5.02
N ALA A 163 -25.36 -4.15 -4.01
CA ALA A 163 -23.95 -4.39 -3.75
C ALA A 163 -23.69 -5.85 -3.34
N GLY A 164 -22.58 -6.38 -3.79
CA GLY A 164 -22.13 -7.73 -3.43
C GLY A 164 -20.62 -7.81 -3.39
N SER A 165 -20.07 -8.93 -2.91
CA SER A 165 -18.65 -9.18 -2.92
C SER A 165 -18.32 -10.46 -3.69
N GLU A 166 -17.30 -10.37 -4.55
CA GLU A 166 -16.73 -11.54 -5.23
C GLU A 166 -15.27 -11.68 -4.85
N HIS A 167 -14.83 -12.89 -4.58
CA HIS A 167 -13.44 -13.18 -4.25
C HIS A 167 -12.92 -14.36 -5.05
N TYR A 168 -11.66 -14.27 -5.42
CA TYR A 168 -10.90 -15.35 -6.04
C TYR A 168 -9.62 -15.56 -5.27
N HIS A 169 -9.14 -16.81 -5.26
CA HIS A 169 -7.87 -17.16 -4.65
C HIS A 169 -7.16 -18.22 -5.47
N GLU A 170 -5.85 -18.22 -5.40
CA GLU A 170 -4.97 -19.21 -6.04
C GLU A 170 -3.81 -19.49 -5.09
N GLY A 171 -3.42 -20.76 -4.99
CA GLY A 171 -2.42 -21.20 -4.02
C GLY A 171 -2.92 -21.22 -2.57
N THR A 172 -2.00 -21.21 -1.61
CA THR A 172 -2.29 -21.28 -0.16
C THR A 172 -2.11 -19.91 0.49
N ILE A 173 -3.01 -19.56 1.44
CA ILE A 173 -2.90 -18.30 2.19
C ILE A 173 -3.22 -18.58 3.66
N PRO A 174 -2.22 -18.98 4.45
CA PRO A 174 -2.41 -19.34 5.86
C PRO A 174 -2.51 -18.08 6.73
N LEU A 175 -3.69 -17.46 6.79
CA LEU A 175 -3.91 -16.18 7.50
C LEU A 175 -3.65 -16.30 9.00
N GLN A 176 -3.92 -17.43 9.62
CA GLN A 176 -3.72 -17.68 11.04
C GLN A 176 -2.27 -17.97 11.43
N THR A 177 -1.41 -18.36 10.48
CA THR A 177 -0.01 -18.68 10.76
C THR A 177 0.80 -17.40 10.90
N LEU A 178 1.32 -17.09 12.08
CA LEU A 178 2.03 -15.84 12.36
C LEU A 178 3.36 -15.73 11.61
N ARG A 179 4.07 -16.85 11.43
CA ARG A 179 5.33 -16.89 10.67
C ARG A 179 5.16 -16.76 9.15
N ALA A 180 3.92 -16.82 8.64
CA ALA A 180 3.65 -16.63 7.21
C ALA A 180 3.78 -15.15 6.83
N ASP A 181 4.66 -14.84 5.88
CA ASP A 181 4.80 -13.49 5.32
C ASP A 181 3.65 -13.21 4.37
N ILE A 182 2.61 -12.57 4.88
CA ILE A 182 1.43 -12.15 4.13
C ILE A 182 1.44 -10.63 4.01
N ASP A 183 1.47 -10.18 2.77
CA ASP A 183 1.30 -8.78 2.41
C ASP A 183 -0.17 -8.48 2.17
N TYR A 184 -0.62 -7.29 2.57
CA TYR A 184 -2.01 -6.88 2.48
C TYR A 184 -2.12 -5.49 1.88
N GLY A 185 -2.97 -5.35 0.86
CA GLY A 185 -3.27 -4.08 0.23
C GLY A 185 -4.76 -3.80 0.16
N PHE A 186 -5.12 -2.53 0.29
CA PHE A 186 -6.47 -2.03 0.15
C PHE A 186 -6.48 -0.83 -0.80
N ALA A 187 -7.42 -0.84 -1.76
CA ALA A 187 -7.65 0.28 -2.65
C ALA A 187 -9.14 0.44 -2.93
N GLU A 188 -9.56 1.66 -3.25
CA GLU A 188 -10.91 1.97 -3.67
C GLU A 188 -10.91 2.42 -5.13
N ALA A 189 -11.81 1.86 -5.93
CA ALA A 189 -12.09 2.31 -7.29
C ALA A 189 -13.32 3.22 -7.29
N ALA A 190 -13.16 4.46 -7.77
CA ALA A 190 -14.26 5.41 -7.92
C ALA A 190 -14.95 5.19 -9.28
N THR A 191 -16.09 4.50 -9.26
CA THR A 191 -16.87 4.24 -10.47
C THR A 191 -18.10 5.14 -10.55
N THR A 192 -18.73 5.21 -11.72
CA THR A 192 -19.97 5.98 -11.93
C THR A 192 -21.13 5.50 -11.06
N PHE A 193 -21.10 4.24 -10.61
CA PHE A 193 -22.14 3.62 -9.77
C PHE A 193 -21.78 3.59 -8.27
N GLY A 194 -20.70 4.26 -7.87
CA GLY A 194 -20.21 4.29 -6.49
C GLY A 194 -18.81 3.74 -6.35
N ARG A 195 -18.35 3.57 -5.12
CA ARG A 195 -17.03 3.04 -4.82
C ARG A 195 -17.02 1.52 -4.72
N ILE A 196 -15.99 0.89 -5.26
CA ILE A 196 -15.72 -0.53 -5.15
C ILE A 196 -14.45 -0.70 -4.32
N GLY A 197 -14.56 -1.38 -3.18
CA GLY A 197 -13.41 -1.70 -2.33
C GLY A 197 -12.69 -2.93 -2.88
N VAL A 198 -11.37 -2.83 -3.05
CA VAL A 198 -10.49 -3.92 -3.48
C VAL A 198 -9.56 -4.28 -2.34
N LYS A 199 -9.54 -5.55 -1.94
CA LYS A 199 -8.63 -6.09 -0.93
C LYS A 199 -7.81 -7.20 -1.54
N VAL A 200 -6.50 -7.16 -1.33
CA VAL A 200 -5.55 -8.16 -1.85
C VAL A 200 -4.69 -8.68 -0.72
N TRP A 201 -4.50 -9.99 -0.69
CA TRP A 201 -3.57 -10.69 0.20
C TRP A 201 -2.60 -11.47 -0.68
N ILE A 202 -1.30 -11.32 -0.46
CA ILE A 202 -0.25 -12.04 -1.17
C ILE A 202 0.61 -12.78 -0.14
N TYR A 203 0.69 -14.08 -0.29
CA TYR A 203 1.54 -14.93 0.52
C TYR A 203 2.90 -15.12 -0.16
N LYS A 204 3.97 -14.66 0.48
CA LYS A 204 5.34 -14.71 -0.04
C LYS A 204 6.11 -15.95 0.43
N GLY A 205 5.69 -16.54 1.54
CA GLY A 205 6.33 -17.71 2.14
C GLY A 205 6.37 -17.63 3.65
N GLU A 206 7.00 -18.59 4.29
CA GLU A 206 7.22 -18.58 5.74
C GLU A 206 8.58 -17.97 6.05
N VAL A 207 8.64 -17.16 7.10
CA VAL A 207 9.88 -16.66 7.69
C VAL A 207 10.24 -17.62 8.82
N LEU A 208 11.29 -18.40 8.59
CA LEU A 208 11.88 -19.27 9.59
C LEU A 208 13.11 -18.54 10.13
N SER A 209 13.14 -18.30 11.43
CA SER A 209 14.27 -17.71 12.16
C SER A 209 15.44 -18.68 12.24
#